data_ce9512da3c23901704f47e7d66b51da3
#
_entry.id   ce9512da3c23901704f47e7d66b51da3
#
_cell.length_a   1.000
_cell.length_b   1.000
_cell.length_c   1.000
_cell.angle_alpha   90.00
_cell.angle_beta   90.00
_cell.angle_gamma   90.00
#
_symmetry.space_group_name_H-M   'P 1'
#
loop_
_entity.id
_entity.type
_entity.pdbx_description
1 polymer ?
#
loop_
_entity_poly.entity_id
_entity_poly.type
_entity_poly.pdbx_seq_one_letter_code
_entity_poly.pdbx_strand_id
1 'polypeptide(L)' 'MIQKDIRDIRTNLTKYINKYNGSKIYISKYNRIIGELKFYSSKEKELVKLDIAKEIIKDSDANA' A
#
# COMPACT_ATOMS: atom_id res chain seq x y z
N MET A 1 9.30 -14.41 -4.02
CA MET A 1 9.38 -13.01 -3.57
C MET A 1 9.32 -12.09 -4.78
N ILE A 2 8.45 -11.10 -4.75
CA ILE A 2 8.30 -10.14 -5.84
C ILE A 2 9.12 -8.90 -5.51
N GLN A 3 10.05 -8.54 -6.37
CA GLN A 3 10.92 -7.38 -6.19
C GLN A 3 10.90 -6.54 -7.44
N LYS A 4 10.69 -5.24 -7.30
CA LYS A 4 10.65 -4.30 -8.41
C LYS A 4 11.45 -3.05 -8.09
N ASP A 5 12.12 -2.49 -9.09
CA ASP A 5 12.81 -1.22 -8.94
C ASP A 5 11.80 -0.09 -8.71
N ILE A 6 12.21 0.92 -7.93
CA ILE A 6 11.32 2.03 -7.59
C ILE A 6 10.83 2.79 -8.83
N ARG A 7 11.63 2.89 -9.88
CA ARG A 7 11.22 3.54 -11.14
C ARG A 7 10.13 2.76 -11.84
N ASP A 8 10.26 1.43 -11.84
CA ASP A 8 9.27 0.54 -12.42
C ASP A 8 7.95 0.63 -11.66
N ILE A 9 8.00 0.67 -10.34
CA ILE A 9 6.81 0.83 -9.49
C ILE A 9 6.10 2.14 -9.80
N ARG A 10 6.84 3.25 -9.90
CA ARG A 10 6.25 4.56 -10.23
C ARG A 10 5.55 4.55 -11.58
N THR A 11 6.17 3.95 -12.57
CA THR A 11 5.64 3.92 -13.93
C THR A 11 4.42 3.00 -14.05
N ASN A 12 4.42 1.87 -13.34
CA ASN A 12 3.43 0.80 -13.51
C ASN A 12 2.60 0.55 -12.25
N LEU A 13 2.48 1.53 -11.38
CA LEU A 13 1.81 1.34 -10.08
C LEU A 13 0.38 0.82 -10.23
N THR A 14 -0.41 1.43 -11.08
CA THR A 14 -1.80 1.01 -11.30
C THR A 14 -1.88 -0.43 -11.79
N LYS A 15 -0.98 -0.80 -12.69
CA LYS A 15 -0.89 -2.16 -13.21
C LYS A 15 -0.58 -3.15 -12.08
N TYR A 16 0.34 -2.80 -11.19
CA TYR A 16 0.74 -3.66 -10.09
C TYR A 16 -0.32 -3.77 -9.01
N ILE A 17 -1.06 -2.71 -8.75
CA ILE A 17 -2.19 -2.75 -7.82
C ILE A 17 -3.20 -3.83 -8.26
N ASN A 18 -3.47 -3.92 -9.55
CA ASN A 18 -4.40 -4.90 -10.08
C ASN A 18 -3.80 -6.30 -10.16
N LYS A 19 -2.53 -6.39 -10.56
CA LYS A 19 -1.86 -7.67 -10.76
C LYS A 19 -1.53 -8.39 -9.45
N TYR A 20 -1.11 -7.65 -8.45
CA TYR A 20 -0.65 -8.18 -7.16
C TYR A 20 -1.63 -7.88 -6.04
N ASN A 21 -2.91 -7.84 -6.35
CA ASN A 21 -3.98 -7.63 -5.38
C ASN A 21 -3.86 -8.64 -4.23
N GLY A 22 -3.85 -8.14 -2.99
CA GLY A 22 -3.72 -8.99 -1.81
C GLY A 22 -2.30 -9.45 -1.49
N SER A 23 -1.33 -9.05 -2.31
CA SER A 23 0.08 -9.42 -2.12
C SER A 23 0.93 -8.19 -1.83
N LYS A 24 2.22 -8.41 -1.59
CA LYS A 24 3.15 -7.31 -1.42
C LYS A 24 4.32 -7.43 -2.38
N ILE A 25 4.93 -6.29 -2.72
CA ILE A 25 6.15 -6.26 -3.50
C ILE A 25 7.23 -5.53 -2.71
N TYR A 26 8.46 -5.97 -2.90
CA TYR A 26 9.61 -5.31 -2.31
C TYR A 26 10.13 -4.25 -3.26
N ILE A 27 10.39 -3.06 -2.72
CA ILE A 27 10.90 -1.93 -3.48
C ILE A 27 12.41 -1.94 -3.44
N SER A 28 13.06 -1.92 -4.60
CA SER A 28 14.51 -1.85 -4.67
C SER A 28 14.99 -0.56 -5.31
N LYS A 29 16.18 -0.13 -4.92
CA LYS A 29 16.89 0.99 -5.50
C LYS A 29 18.37 0.69 -5.43
N TYR A 30 19.08 0.80 -6.56
CA TYR A 30 20.50 0.45 -6.64
C TYR A 30 20.78 -0.96 -6.11
N ASN A 31 19.95 -1.92 -6.50
CA ASN A 31 20.07 -3.34 -6.10
C ASN A 31 19.91 -3.57 -4.58
N ARG A 32 19.35 -2.62 -3.85
CA ARG A 32 19.07 -2.77 -2.42
C ARG A 32 17.57 -2.67 -2.18
N ILE A 33 17.07 -3.52 -1.31
CA ILE A 33 15.68 -3.43 -0.88
C ILE A 33 15.57 -2.29 0.11
N ILE A 34 14.77 -1.27 -0.24
CA ILE A 34 14.58 -0.07 0.57
C ILE A 34 13.23 -0.01 1.27
N GLY A 35 12.31 -0.90 0.93
CA GLY A 35 10.99 -0.92 1.52
C GLY A 35 10.10 -1.96 0.89
N GLU A 36 8.83 -1.91 1.24
CA GLU A 36 7.82 -2.81 0.67
C GLU A 36 6.51 -2.07 0.49
N LEU A 37 5.72 -2.52 -0.49
CA LEU A 37 4.35 -2.07 -0.72
C LEU A 37 3.43 -3.26 -0.58
N LYS A 38 2.41 -3.14 0.26
CA LYS A 38 1.38 -4.14 0.37
C LYS A 38 0.12 -3.66 -0.31
N PHE A 39 -0.44 -4.49 -1.20
CA PHE A 39 -1.70 -4.23 -1.86
C PHE A 39 -2.80 -5.04 -1.17
N TYR A 40 -3.81 -4.34 -0.67
CA TYR A 40 -4.93 -4.99 0.02
C TYR A 40 -5.87 -5.63 -0.96
N SER A 41 -6.39 -6.81 -0.62
CA SER A 41 -7.49 -7.42 -1.35
C SER A 41 -8.76 -6.59 -1.15
N SER A 42 -9.80 -6.84 -1.95
CA SER A 42 -11.05 -6.09 -1.83
C SER A 42 -11.64 -6.17 -0.43
N LYS A 43 -11.57 -7.33 0.21
CA LYS A 43 -12.05 -7.52 1.58
C LYS A 43 -11.21 -6.74 2.59
N GLU A 44 -9.90 -6.74 2.44
CA GLU A 44 -9.00 -5.98 3.32
C GLU A 44 -9.18 -4.48 3.15
N LYS A 45 -9.45 -4.01 1.93
CA LYS A 45 -9.70 -2.59 1.67
C LYS A 45 -10.90 -2.07 2.45
N GLU A 46 -11.96 -2.86 2.57
CA GLU A 46 -13.13 -2.46 3.36
C GLU A 46 -12.80 -2.32 4.84
N LEU A 47 -12.03 -3.26 5.39
CA LEU A 47 -11.61 -3.20 6.79
C LEU A 47 -10.72 -2.01 7.07
N VAL A 48 -9.77 -1.71 6.17
CA VAL A 48 -8.88 -0.57 6.31
C VAL A 48 -9.65 0.75 6.24
N LYS A 49 -10.65 0.86 5.37
CA LYS A 49 -11.49 2.05 5.30
C LYS A 49 -12.22 2.32 6.62
N LEU A 50 -12.73 1.29 7.28
CA LEU A 50 -13.38 1.44 8.57
C LEU A 50 -12.42 1.94 9.64
N ASP A 51 -11.21 1.38 9.67
CA ASP A 51 -10.20 1.80 10.63
C ASP A 51 -9.76 3.24 10.42
N ILE A 52 -9.54 3.65 9.17
CA ILE A 52 -9.18 5.02 8.83
C ILE A 52 -10.31 5.99 9.23
N ALA A 53 -11.56 5.63 8.98
CA ALA A 53 -12.70 6.45 9.35
C ALA A 53 -12.77 6.65 10.86
N LYS A 54 -12.51 5.61 11.64
CA LYS A 54 -12.47 5.69 13.09
C LYS A 54 -11.35 6.61 13.58
N GLU A 55 -10.18 6.52 13.00
CA GLU A 55 -9.04 7.37 13.34
C GLU A 55 -9.31 8.83 13.02
N ILE A 56 -9.92 9.12 11.89
CA ILE A 56 -10.27 10.49 11.50
C ILE A 56 -11.25 11.09 12.51
N ILE A 57 -12.26 10.35 12.91
CA ILE A 57 -13.23 10.79 13.91
C ILE A 57 -12.54 11.05 15.25
N LYS A 58 -11.64 10.18 15.66
CA LYS A 58 -10.88 10.31 16.88
C LYS A 58 -9.99 11.55 16.87
N ASP A 59 -9.32 11.80 15.77
CA ASP A 59 -8.48 12.98 15.60
C ASP A 59 -9.31 14.26 15.63
N SER A 60 -10.49 14.25 15.02
CA SER A 60 -11.41 15.38 15.05
C SER A 60 -11.87 15.69 16.47
N ASP A 61 -12.16 14.67 17.26
CA ASP A 61 -12.50 14.83 18.66
C ASP A 61 -11.36 15.40 19.48
N ALA A 62 -10.13 14.96 19.19
CA ALA A 62 -8.94 15.45 19.87
C ALA A 62 -8.65 16.92 19.55
N ASN A 63 -9.03 17.38 18.37
CA ASN A 63 -8.83 18.75 17.92
C ASN A 63 -10.01 19.67 18.23
N ALA A 64 -11.11 19.10 18.64
CA ALA A 64 -12.27 19.86 19.05
C ALA A 64 -12.14 20.32 20.51
#